data_d16110d52c969aeb025bbbff47b3b7ce
#
_entry.id   d16110d52c969aeb025bbbff47b3b7ce
#
_cell.length_a   1.000
_cell.length_b   1.000
_cell.length_c   1.000
_cell.angle_alpha   90.00
_cell.angle_beta   90.00
_cell.angle_gamma   90.00
#
_symmetry.space_group_name_H-M   'P 1'
#
loop_
_entity.id
_entity.type
_entity.pdbx_description
1 polymer ?
#
loop_
_entity_poly.entity_id
_entity_poly.type
_entity_poly.pdbx_seq_one_letter_code
_entity_poly.pdbx_strand_id
1 'polypeptide(L)'
;FAQTSTAGVILGMDNNIPSFDLTRNANNYVRFDTSTGVDIKTDTFKLDTATLDIDSSTSRIQVVNGSSNEVIRFGEISDSASDLYGLKVYDGSGTADSNILVKLGGEGNTIGGWTITNDQIQSDNLIIHSSGRLETADFASGVKGWRISSEGNGEAEFENATIRGTLSTAVFEKETVNAVGGQLYVANST
;
A
#
# COMPACT_ATOMS: atom_id res chain seq x y z
N PHE A 1 12.75 32.04 -31.65
CA PHE A 1 11.44 31.74 -32.28
C PHE A 1 10.39 31.20 -31.31
N ALA A 2 10.53 31.41 -30.03
CA ALA A 2 9.47 31.00 -29.11
C ALA A 2 8.20 31.86 -29.37
N GLN A 3 7.20 31.31 -30.03
CA GLN A 3 5.87 31.92 -30.04
C GLN A 3 5.21 31.74 -28.69
N THR A 4 5.25 32.76 -27.86
CA THR A 4 4.75 32.68 -26.48
C THR A 4 3.24 32.90 -26.37
N SER A 5 2.55 33.37 -27.41
CA SER A 5 1.13 33.75 -27.30
C SER A 5 0.28 33.58 -28.55
N THR A 6 0.86 33.29 -29.69
CA THR A 6 0.11 33.21 -30.97
C THR A 6 0.08 31.74 -31.44
N ALA A 7 -1.10 31.29 -31.89
CA ALA A 7 -1.24 29.95 -32.45
C ALA A 7 -0.38 29.78 -33.71
N GLY A 8 0.34 28.67 -33.83
CA GLY A 8 1.18 28.39 -34.99
C GLY A 8 1.98 27.14 -34.86
N VAL A 9 2.67 26.82 -35.96
CA VAL A 9 3.64 25.72 -36.05
C VAL A 9 4.96 26.29 -36.49
N ILE A 10 6.03 26.00 -35.74
CA ILE A 10 7.38 26.34 -36.10
C ILE A 10 8.20 25.05 -36.14
N LEU A 11 8.90 24.85 -37.22
CA LEU A 11 9.89 23.82 -37.37
C LEU A 11 11.15 24.46 -37.99
N GLY A 12 12.24 24.48 -37.26
CA GLY A 12 13.45 25.16 -37.72
C GLY A 12 14.50 25.33 -36.65
N MET A 13 15.35 26.34 -36.87
CA MET A 13 16.47 26.67 -36.01
C MET A 13 16.17 28.02 -35.31
N ASP A 14 16.27 28.06 -33.98
CA ASP A 14 16.29 29.31 -33.22
C ASP A 14 17.68 29.46 -32.57
N ASN A 15 18.39 30.52 -32.97
CA ASN A 15 19.78 30.76 -32.53
C ASN A 15 20.70 29.55 -32.65
N ASN A 16 20.65 28.85 -33.79
CA ASN A 16 21.33 27.58 -34.06
C ASN A 16 20.85 26.35 -33.22
N ILE A 17 19.72 26.47 -32.58
CA ILE A 17 19.10 25.36 -31.83
C ILE A 17 17.95 24.79 -32.66
N PRO A 18 17.97 23.50 -32.98
CA PRO A 18 16.82 22.84 -33.59
C PRO A 18 15.60 22.98 -32.70
N SER A 19 14.51 23.47 -33.25
CA SER A 19 13.29 23.73 -32.47
C SER A 19 12.07 23.22 -33.22
N PHE A 20 11.17 22.61 -32.45
CA PHE A 20 9.81 22.26 -32.86
C PHE A 20 8.84 22.90 -31.89
N ASP A 21 7.91 23.66 -32.38
CA ASP A 21 6.90 24.34 -31.57
C ASP A 21 5.53 24.24 -32.22
N LEU A 22 4.57 23.61 -31.55
CA LEU A 22 3.15 23.62 -31.84
C LEU A 22 2.47 24.39 -30.74
N THR A 23 2.12 25.66 -30.97
CA THR A 23 1.53 26.51 -29.95
C THR A 23 0.10 26.87 -30.35
N ARG A 24 -0.87 26.66 -29.45
CA ARG A 24 -2.20 27.24 -29.49
C ARG A 24 -2.25 28.57 -28.71
N ASN A 25 -1.65 28.61 -27.56
CA ASN A 25 -1.51 29.79 -26.67
C ASN A 25 -0.42 29.50 -25.62
N ALA A 26 -0.19 30.41 -24.69
CA ALA A 26 0.81 30.29 -23.63
C ALA A 26 0.62 29.08 -22.68
N ASN A 27 -0.56 28.48 -22.66
CA ASN A 27 -0.91 27.36 -21.78
C ASN A 27 -1.12 26.03 -22.53
N ASN A 28 -1.10 26.06 -23.86
CA ASN A 28 -1.33 24.87 -24.69
C ASN A 28 -0.31 24.83 -25.82
N TYR A 29 0.73 23.99 -25.67
CA TYR A 29 1.80 23.82 -26.65
C TYR A 29 2.49 22.46 -26.51
N VAL A 30 3.15 22.05 -27.59
CA VAL A 30 4.18 21.00 -27.62
C VAL A 30 5.44 21.61 -28.15
N ARG A 31 6.52 21.55 -27.42
CA ARG A 31 7.81 22.13 -27.77
C ARG A 31 8.92 21.14 -27.60
N PHE A 32 9.93 21.30 -28.42
CA PHE A 32 11.21 20.64 -28.28
C PHE A 32 12.32 21.64 -28.54
N ASP A 33 13.21 21.77 -27.60
CA ASP A 33 14.51 22.44 -27.78
C ASP A 33 15.61 21.72 -27.00
N THR A 34 16.86 22.05 -27.28
CA THR A 34 18.00 21.34 -26.69
C THR A 34 18.26 21.74 -25.23
N SER A 35 17.61 22.78 -24.71
CA SER A 35 17.76 23.24 -23.31
C SER A 35 16.72 22.64 -22.39
N THR A 36 15.50 22.42 -22.87
CA THR A 36 14.35 21.94 -22.08
C THR A 36 13.88 20.53 -22.46
N GLY A 37 14.36 20.00 -23.61
CA GLY A 37 13.92 18.73 -24.14
C GLY A 37 12.49 18.84 -24.72
N VAL A 38 11.66 17.81 -24.48
CA VAL A 38 10.24 17.81 -24.87
C VAL A 38 9.43 18.45 -23.73
N ASP A 39 8.78 19.57 -24.04
CA ASP A 39 7.88 20.27 -23.14
C ASP A 39 6.46 20.26 -23.71
N ILE A 40 5.55 19.59 -23.04
CA ILE A 40 4.13 19.51 -23.39
C ILE A 40 3.35 20.22 -22.29
N LYS A 41 2.84 21.41 -22.60
CA LYS A 41 1.96 22.14 -21.70
C LYS A 41 0.57 22.19 -22.30
N THR A 42 -0.40 21.77 -21.52
CA THR A 42 -1.80 21.75 -21.93
C THR A 42 -2.70 21.82 -20.70
N ASP A 43 -3.89 22.36 -20.85
CA ASP A 43 -4.88 22.38 -19.77
C ASP A 43 -5.30 20.96 -19.39
N THR A 44 -5.30 20.04 -20.36
CA THR A 44 -5.54 18.60 -20.16
C THR A 44 -4.57 17.80 -21.01
N PHE A 45 -3.90 16.81 -20.43
CA PHE A 45 -3.07 15.83 -21.12
C PHE A 45 -3.69 14.45 -20.99
N LYS A 46 -3.95 13.80 -22.11
CA LYS A 46 -4.46 12.44 -22.16
C LYS A 46 -3.58 11.60 -23.06
N LEU A 47 -3.03 10.53 -22.52
CA LEU A 47 -2.42 9.42 -23.27
C LEU A 47 -3.38 8.24 -23.15
N ASP A 48 -4.20 8.07 -24.17
CA ASP A 48 -5.21 7.01 -24.24
C ASP A 48 -4.69 5.89 -25.13
N THR A 49 -4.52 4.73 -24.54
CA THR A 49 -4.17 3.49 -25.24
C THR A 49 -5.21 2.45 -24.87
N ALA A 50 -5.15 1.27 -25.48
CA ALA A 50 -6.09 0.20 -25.14
C ALA A 50 -6.02 -0.22 -23.65
N THR A 51 -4.88 0.00 -22.98
CA THR A 51 -4.64 -0.53 -21.62
C THR A 51 -4.00 0.45 -20.63
N LEU A 52 -3.33 1.51 -21.12
CA LEU A 52 -2.73 2.55 -20.28
C LEU A 52 -3.36 3.89 -20.60
N ASP A 53 -3.84 4.56 -19.57
CA ASP A 53 -4.40 5.90 -19.62
C ASP A 53 -3.67 6.82 -18.64
N ILE A 54 -3.25 8.00 -19.11
CA ILE A 54 -2.70 9.09 -18.30
C ILE A 54 -3.59 10.31 -18.55
N ASP A 55 -4.46 10.61 -17.61
CA ASP A 55 -5.45 11.66 -17.75
C ASP A 55 -5.30 12.72 -16.66
N SER A 56 -4.85 13.92 -17.06
CA SER A 56 -4.67 15.03 -16.13
C SER A 56 -6.00 15.65 -15.65
N SER A 57 -7.11 15.41 -16.35
CA SER A 57 -8.42 15.90 -15.92
C SER A 57 -8.98 15.13 -14.73
N THR A 58 -8.54 13.88 -14.57
CA THR A 58 -8.90 13.01 -13.44
C THR A 58 -7.75 12.85 -12.43
N SER A 59 -6.61 13.53 -12.67
CA SER A 59 -5.42 13.46 -11.81
C SER A 59 -4.93 12.04 -11.56
N ARG A 60 -5.04 11.15 -12.58
CA ARG A 60 -4.70 9.72 -12.39
C ARG A 60 -3.95 9.11 -13.56
N ILE A 61 -3.19 8.06 -13.25
CA ILE A 61 -2.66 7.09 -14.18
C ILE A 61 -3.43 5.79 -13.95
N GLN A 62 -3.97 5.22 -15.01
CA GLN A 62 -4.83 4.05 -14.96
C GLN A 62 -4.33 2.98 -15.92
N VAL A 63 -4.33 1.72 -15.48
CA VAL A 63 -4.11 0.55 -16.33
C VAL A 63 -5.36 -0.32 -16.30
N VAL A 64 -5.85 -0.71 -17.46
CA VAL A 64 -6.99 -1.63 -17.60
C VAL A 64 -6.55 -2.94 -18.25
N ASN A 65 -7.26 -4.03 -17.94
CA ASN A 65 -7.04 -5.33 -18.58
C ASN A 65 -7.78 -5.43 -19.93
N GLY A 66 -7.61 -6.54 -20.64
CA GLY A 66 -8.24 -6.80 -21.93
C GLY A 66 -9.80 -6.82 -21.90
N SER A 67 -10.41 -6.86 -20.71
CA SER A 67 -11.85 -6.75 -20.50
C SER A 67 -12.30 -5.35 -20.09
N SER A 68 -11.42 -4.35 -20.20
CA SER A 68 -11.63 -2.96 -19.79
C SER A 68 -11.88 -2.77 -18.30
N ASN A 69 -11.54 -3.75 -17.47
CA ASN A 69 -11.56 -3.58 -16.02
C ASN A 69 -10.25 -2.93 -15.55
N GLU A 70 -10.37 -1.97 -14.66
CA GLU A 70 -9.23 -1.33 -14.03
C GLU A 70 -8.45 -2.33 -13.16
N VAL A 71 -7.12 -2.33 -13.29
CA VAL A 71 -6.22 -3.19 -12.50
C VAL A 71 -5.24 -2.39 -11.67
N ILE A 72 -4.88 -1.18 -12.12
CA ILE A 72 -4.03 -0.25 -11.37
C ILE A 72 -4.59 1.15 -11.50
N ARG A 73 -4.66 1.87 -10.38
CA ARG A 73 -4.95 3.30 -10.29
C ARG A 73 -3.89 3.97 -9.41
N PHE A 74 -3.23 4.98 -9.95
CA PHE A 74 -2.28 5.83 -9.23
C PHE A 74 -2.65 7.30 -9.42
N GLY A 75 -2.67 8.08 -8.35
CA GLY A 75 -3.13 9.45 -8.34
C GLY A 75 -4.40 9.57 -7.51
N GLU A 76 -5.44 10.20 -8.03
CA GLU A 76 -6.73 10.25 -7.34
C GLU A 76 -7.37 8.86 -7.32
N ILE A 77 -7.59 8.34 -6.11
CA ILE A 77 -8.13 7.00 -5.87
C ILE A 77 -9.62 6.99 -5.46
N SER A 78 -10.18 8.15 -5.15
CA SER A 78 -11.59 8.30 -4.83
C SER A 78 -12.46 8.31 -6.08
N ASP A 79 -13.64 7.72 -6.01
CA ASP A 79 -14.71 7.86 -7.00
C ASP A 79 -15.79 8.85 -6.50
N SER A 80 -15.59 9.47 -5.34
CA SER A 80 -16.45 10.50 -4.73
C SER A 80 -15.82 11.88 -4.90
N ALA A 81 -16.56 12.93 -4.52
CA ALA A 81 -16.12 14.32 -4.62
C ALA A 81 -14.98 14.73 -3.66
N SER A 82 -14.34 13.78 -3.00
CA SER A 82 -13.21 14.02 -2.09
C SER A 82 -11.92 13.69 -2.80
N ASP A 83 -11.01 14.64 -2.92
CA ASP A 83 -9.68 14.48 -3.52
C ASP A 83 -8.80 13.60 -2.63
N LEU A 84 -8.90 12.29 -2.77
CA LEU A 84 -8.10 11.30 -2.05
C LEU A 84 -7.09 10.66 -3.00
N TYR A 85 -5.82 10.83 -2.71
CA TYR A 85 -4.72 10.39 -3.56
C TYR A 85 -4.02 9.15 -2.99
N GLY A 86 -3.51 8.31 -3.89
CA GLY A 86 -2.81 7.08 -3.51
C GLY A 86 -2.61 6.09 -4.65
N LEU A 87 -2.58 4.82 -4.27
CA LEU A 87 -2.48 3.67 -5.17
C LEU A 87 -3.59 2.68 -4.84
N LYS A 88 -4.35 2.24 -5.85
CA LYS A 88 -5.22 1.06 -5.80
C LYS A 88 -4.75 0.02 -6.81
N VAL A 89 -4.70 -1.23 -6.40
CA VAL A 89 -4.50 -2.40 -7.27
C VAL A 89 -5.68 -3.32 -7.08
N TYR A 90 -6.31 -3.72 -8.18
CA TYR A 90 -7.49 -4.59 -8.21
C TYR A 90 -7.14 -5.97 -8.78
N ASP A 91 -7.98 -6.95 -8.51
CA ASP A 91 -7.85 -8.33 -9.04
C ASP A 91 -8.21 -8.47 -10.53
N GLY A 92 -8.68 -7.38 -11.16
CA GLY A 92 -9.09 -7.36 -12.56
C GLY A 92 -10.53 -7.76 -12.83
N SER A 93 -11.33 -8.01 -11.79
CA SER A 93 -12.76 -8.36 -11.92
C SER A 93 -13.68 -7.14 -11.87
N GLY A 94 -13.15 -5.95 -11.54
CA GLY A 94 -13.87 -4.70 -11.43
C GLY A 94 -13.33 -3.81 -10.31
N THR A 95 -14.00 -2.68 -10.05
CA THR A 95 -13.55 -1.65 -9.10
C THR A 95 -14.27 -1.70 -7.75
N ALA A 96 -15.07 -2.74 -7.46
CA ALA A 96 -15.69 -2.91 -6.15
C ALA A 96 -14.63 -3.09 -5.05
N ASP A 97 -14.95 -2.66 -3.83
CA ASP A 97 -14.03 -2.75 -2.69
C ASP A 97 -13.55 -4.18 -2.39
N SER A 98 -14.41 -5.18 -2.66
CA SER A 98 -14.05 -6.60 -2.54
C SER A 98 -12.95 -7.06 -3.49
N ASN A 99 -12.69 -6.32 -4.57
CA ASN A 99 -11.70 -6.64 -5.59
C ASN A 99 -10.36 -5.92 -5.38
N ILE A 100 -10.24 -5.11 -4.31
CA ILE A 100 -9.02 -4.37 -3.99
C ILE A 100 -8.01 -5.31 -3.33
N LEU A 101 -6.87 -5.51 -3.97
CA LEU A 101 -5.73 -6.26 -3.44
C LEU A 101 -4.79 -5.37 -2.63
N VAL A 102 -4.58 -4.13 -3.10
CA VAL A 102 -3.75 -3.12 -2.45
C VAL A 102 -4.45 -1.78 -2.50
N LYS A 103 -4.50 -1.10 -1.37
CA LYS A 103 -4.93 0.29 -1.25
C LYS A 103 -3.97 1.02 -0.33
N LEU A 104 -3.34 2.10 -0.82
CA LEU A 104 -2.42 2.95 -0.07
C LEU A 104 -2.77 4.41 -0.33
N GLY A 105 -3.12 5.15 0.70
CA GLY A 105 -3.43 6.58 0.57
C GLY A 105 -4.56 7.08 1.45
N GLY A 106 -5.22 8.15 1.01
CA GLY A 106 -6.19 8.92 1.78
C GLY A 106 -7.43 8.14 2.27
N GLU A 107 -7.76 7.01 1.64
CA GLU A 107 -8.86 6.13 2.08
C GLU A 107 -8.41 5.04 3.08
N GLY A 108 -7.20 5.14 3.62
CA GLY A 108 -6.57 4.13 4.46
C GLY A 108 -5.67 3.18 3.67
N ASN A 109 -4.95 2.33 4.38
CA ASN A 109 -3.98 1.42 3.77
C ASN A 109 -4.39 -0.02 4.04
N THR A 110 -4.50 -0.81 2.97
CA THR A 110 -4.80 -2.24 3.05
C THR A 110 -3.97 -3.03 2.03
N ILE A 111 -3.54 -4.24 2.38
CA ILE A 111 -2.88 -5.18 1.48
C ILE A 111 -3.44 -6.57 1.76
N GLY A 112 -4.10 -7.19 0.77
CA GLY A 112 -4.65 -8.53 0.91
C GLY A 112 -5.60 -8.70 2.11
N GLY A 113 -6.42 -7.69 2.40
CA GLY A 113 -7.34 -7.68 3.53
C GLY A 113 -6.74 -7.26 4.88
N TRP A 114 -5.41 -7.08 4.96
CA TRP A 114 -4.76 -6.52 6.15
C TRP A 114 -4.81 -5.00 6.12
N THR A 115 -5.23 -4.38 7.21
CA THR A 115 -5.17 -2.94 7.42
C THR A 115 -3.79 -2.55 7.95
N ILE A 116 -3.22 -1.50 7.38
CA ILE A 116 -1.90 -0.97 7.78
C ILE A 116 -2.10 0.46 8.29
N THR A 117 -1.69 0.71 9.52
CA THR A 117 -1.67 2.03 10.14
C THR A 117 -0.24 2.46 10.45
N ASN A 118 -0.03 3.61 11.10
CA ASN A 118 1.30 4.08 11.46
C ASN A 118 2.00 3.19 12.51
N ASP A 119 1.22 2.43 13.28
CA ASP A 119 1.68 1.69 14.46
C ASP A 119 1.38 0.19 14.41
N GLN A 120 0.59 -0.27 13.44
CA GLN A 120 0.22 -1.68 13.38
C GLN A 120 -0.20 -2.17 11.99
N ILE A 121 -0.11 -3.49 11.82
CA ILE A 121 -0.70 -4.25 10.72
C ILE A 121 -1.72 -5.20 11.36
N GLN A 122 -2.98 -5.16 10.93
CA GLN A 122 -4.03 -5.95 11.57
C GLN A 122 -5.01 -6.58 10.57
N SER A 123 -5.54 -7.72 10.96
CA SER A 123 -6.76 -8.33 10.41
C SER A 123 -7.81 -8.43 11.53
N ASP A 124 -8.96 -9.07 11.24
CA ASP A 124 -10.02 -9.25 12.22
C ASP A 124 -9.57 -9.97 13.51
N ASN A 125 -8.60 -10.87 13.40
CA ASN A 125 -8.20 -11.78 14.49
C ASN A 125 -6.75 -11.59 14.96
N LEU A 126 -5.93 -10.81 14.26
CA LEU A 126 -4.50 -10.70 14.54
C LEU A 126 -4.01 -9.27 14.38
N ILE A 127 -3.21 -8.82 15.35
CA ILE A 127 -2.56 -7.51 15.35
C ILE A 127 -1.05 -7.68 15.51
N ILE A 128 -0.29 -7.00 14.66
CA ILE A 128 1.18 -6.88 14.73
C ILE A 128 1.49 -5.40 14.98
N HIS A 129 1.98 -5.07 16.16
CA HIS A 129 2.31 -3.71 16.54
C HIS A 129 3.76 -3.36 16.22
N SER A 130 4.00 -2.13 15.79
CA SER A 130 5.35 -1.60 15.57
C SER A 130 6.17 -1.51 16.87
N SER A 131 5.51 -1.51 18.02
CA SER A 131 6.12 -1.58 19.36
C SER A 131 6.72 -2.94 19.72
N GLY A 132 6.65 -3.94 18.82
CA GLY A 132 7.19 -5.28 19.07
C GLY A 132 6.21 -6.22 19.79
N ARG A 133 4.91 -6.03 19.58
CA ARG A 133 3.86 -6.86 20.14
C ARG A 133 3.07 -7.55 19.03
N LEU A 134 2.82 -8.84 19.20
CA LEU A 134 1.98 -9.68 18.35
C LEU A 134 0.88 -10.30 19.20
N GLU A 135 -0.39 -10.10 18.84
CA GLU A 135 -1.50 -10.56 19.67
C GLU A 135 -2.77 -10.87 18.88
N THR A 136 -3.67 -11.62 19.46
CA THR A 136 -5.04 -11.72 18.95
C THR A 136 -5.78 -10.40 19.18
N ALA A 137 -6.67 -10.03 18.24
CA ALA A 137 -7.40 -8.76 18.30
C ALA A 137 -8.28 -8.61 19.57
N ASP A 138 -8.67 -9.72 20.17
CA ASP A 138 -9.48 -9.80 21.36
C ASP A 138 -8.70 -10.14 22.63
N PHE A 139 -7.36 -10.02 22.60
CA PHE A 139 -6.50 -10.34 23.73
C PHE A 139 -6.90 -9.55 24.99
N ALA A 140 -7.02 -10.25 26.10
CA ALA A 140 -7.20 -9.70 27.43
C ALA A 140 -6.42 -10.55 28.43
N SER A 141 -5.36 -9.96 29.02
CA SER A 141 -4.45 -10.66 29.93
C SER A 141 -5.17 -11.40 31.05
N GLY A 142 -4.84 -12.68 31.24
CA GLY A 142 -5.47 -13.57 32.20
C GLY A 142 -6.90 -13.99 31.87
N VAL A 143 -7.46 -13.60 30.71
CA VAL A 143 -8.87 -13.84 30.36
C VAL A 143 -9.02 -14.60 29.06
N LYS A 144 -8.39 -14.12 27.97
CA LYS A 144 -8.54 -14.72 26.64
C LYS A 144 -7.48 -14.27 25.65
N GLY A 145 -7.30 -15.07 24.60
CA GLY A 145 -6.40 -14.80 23.50
C GLY A 145 -4.96 -15.16 23.81
N TRP A 146 -4.04 -14.64 23.01
CA TRP A 146 -2.62 -14.80 23.23
C TRP A 146 -1.86 -13.54 22.80
N ARG A 147 -0.70 -13.35 23.41
CA ARG A 147 0.22 -12.24 23.14
C ARG A 147 1.67 -12.73 23.20
N ILE A 148 2.50 -12.20 22.32
CA ILE A 148 3.96 -12.19 22.41
C ILE A 148 4.38 -10.73 22.42
N SER A 149 5.12 -10.30 23.46
CA SER A 149 5.52 -8.90 23.65
C SER A 149 7.02 -8.80 23.86
N SER A 150 7.63 -7.73 23.32
CA SER A 150 9.02 -7.36 23.63
C SER A 150 9.14 -6.51 24.89
N GLU A 151 8.05 -6.16 25.55
CA GLU A 151 8.06 -5.38 26.79
C GLU A 151 8.77 -6.15 27.92
N GLY A 152 9.43 -5.41 28.81
CA GLY A 152 10.25 -6.01 29.86
C GLY A 152 11.42 -6.83 29.30
N ASN A 153 11.48 -8.10 29.61
CA ASN A 153 12.49 -9.04 29.08
C ASN A 153 11.93 -9.97 28.00
N GLY A 154 10.78 -9.61 27.44
CA GLY A 154 9.98 -10.43 26.55
C GLY A 154 8.99 -11.32 27.32
N GLU A 155 7.74 -11.29 26.92
CA GLU A 155 6.65 -12.06 27.53
C GLU A 155 5.86 -12.79 26.44
N ALA A 156 5.43 -14.03 26.75
CA ALA A 156 4.47 -14.76 25.94
C ALA A 156 3.34 -15.27 26.85
N GLU A 157 2.11 -14.83 26.56
CA GLU A 157 0.91 -15.24 27.26
C GLU A 157 -0.01 -16.00 26.30
N PHE A 158 -0.39 -17.23 26.65
CA PHE A 158 -1.27 -18.10 25.89
C PHE A 158 -2.36 -18.66 26.80
N GLU A 159 -3.60 -18.60 26.37
CA GLU A 159 -4.70 -19.32 27.02
C GLU A 159 -4.48 -20.85 26.96
N ASN A 160 -4.06 -21.34 25.79
CA ASN A 160 -3.73 -22.75 25.56
C ASN A 160 -2.50 -22.89 24.68
N ALA A 161 -1.59 -23.80 25.05
CA ALA A 161 -0.42 -24.14 24.23
C ALA A 161 -0.25 -25.66 24.12
N THR A 162 -0.12 -26.18 22.89
CA THR A 162 0.22 -27.58 22.62
C THR A 162 1.63 -27.65 22.04
N ILE A 163 2.55 -28.29 22.77
CA ILE A 163 3.94 -28.44 22.36
C ILE A 163 4.19 -29.88 21.96
N ARG A 164 4.54 -30.15 20.69
CA ARG A 164 4.83 -31.48 20.14
C ARG A 164 6.31 -31.87 20.26
N GLY A 165 7.15 -30.99 20.75
CA GLY A 165 8.58 -31.18 20.91
C GLY A 165 9.01 -31.03 22.36
N THR A 166 10.21 -30.53 22.56
CA THR A 166 10.78 -30.28 23.87
C THR A 166 10.52 -28.86 24.32
N LEU A 167 10.01 -28.68 25.53
CA LEU A 167 9.98 -27.38 26.21
C LEU A 167 11.21 -27.30 27.13
N SER A 168 12.14 -26.37 26.85
CA SER A 168 13.28 -26.09 27.71
C SER A 168 13.03 -24.77 28.44
N THR A 169 13.09 -24.80 29.77
CA THR A 169 12.90 -23.63 30.61
C THR A 169 13.87 -23.66 31.79
N ALA A 170 14.36 -22.49 32.21
CA ALA A 170 15.24 -22.35 33.36
C ALA A 170 14.47 -22.50 34.68
N VAL A 171 13.23 -22.04 34.71
CA VAL A 171 12.35 -22.14 35.89
C VAL A 171 10.97 -22.58 35.40
N PHE A 172 10.38 -23.54 36.12
CA PHE A 172 9.00 -23.96 35.91
C PHE A 172 8.19 -23.69 37.16
N GLU A 173 7.31 -22.68 37.08
CA GLU A 173 6.32 -22.34 38.11
C GLU A 173 4.95 -22.90 37.73
N LYS A 174 4.23 -23.41 38.68
CA LYS A 174 2.99 -24.12 38.47
C LYS A 174 1.93 -23.78 39.52
N GLU A 175 0.76 -23.32 39.09
CA GLU A 175 -0.38 -23.16 39.98
C GLU A 175 -1.15 -24.46 40.21
N THR A 176 -1.43 -25.21 39.15
CA THR A 176 -2.12 -26.53 39.26
C THR A 176 -1.63 -27.49 38.20
N VAL A 177 -1.38 -28.77 38.51
CA VAL A 177 -1.13 -29.83 37.53
C VAL A 177 -2.27 -30.80 37.54
N ASN A 178 -2.99 -30.89 36.41
CA ASN A 178 -3.83 -32.03 36.10
C ASN A 178 -3.02 -32.92 35.13
N ALA A 179 -2.32 -33.93 35.64
CA ALA A 179 -1.65 -34.91 34.80
C ALA A 179 -2.63 -36.01 34.45
N VAL A 180 -3.01 -36.11 33.19
CA VAL A 180 -3.76 -37.25 32.68
C VAL A 180 -2.83 -38.05 31.78
N GLY A 181 -2.34 -39.18 32.29
CA GLY A 181 -1.56 -40.14 31.51
C GLY A 181 -0.11 -39.72 31.24
N GLY A 182 0.79 -39.88 32.20
CA GLY A 182 2.23 -39.63 32.08
C GLY A 182 2.89 -39.45 33.44
N GLN A 183 4.21 -39.53 33.48
CA GLN A 183 5.00 -39.21 34.71
C GLN A 183 5.53 -37.78 34.55
N LEU A 184 5.22 -36.90 35.50
CA LEU A 184 5.97 -35.68 35.71
C LEU A 184 7.15 -35.96 36.61
N TYR A 185 8.37 -35.93 36.07
CA TYR A 185 9.61 -36.07 36.85
C TYR A 185 10.27 -34.69 36.99
N VAL A 186 10.27 -34.13 38.18
CA VAL A 186 11.00 -32.90 38.51
C VAL A 186 12.20 -33.29 39.36
N ALA A 187 13.42 -33.25 38.80
CA ALA A 187 14.65 -33.50 39.51
C ALA A 187 15.39 -32.18 39.72
N ASN A 188 15.86 -31.98 40.97
CA ASN A 188 16.83 -30.93 41.24
C ASN A 188 18.23 -31.53 40.97
N SER A 189 18.94 -31.02 39.96
CA SER A 189 20.33 -31.37 39.76
C SER A 189 21.18 -30.52 40.70
N THR A 190 21.77 -31.11 41.68
CA THR A 190 22.87 -30.54 42.45
C THR A 190 24.14 -30.45 41.63
#